data_f11428fe6fe0e8125f9eab70545b5ac9
#
_entry.id   f11428fe6fe0e8125f9eab70545b5ac9
#
_cell.length_a   1.000
_cell.length_b   1.000
_cell.length_c   1.000
_cell.angle_alpha   90.00
_cell.angle_beta   90.00
_cell.angle_gamma   90.00
#
_symmetry.space_group_name_H-M   'P 1'
#
loop_
_entity.id
_entity.type
_entity.pdbx_description
1 polymer ?
#
loop_
_entity_poly.entity_id
_entity_poly.type
_entity_poly.pdbx_seq_one_letter_code
_entity_poly.pdbx_strand_id
1 'polypeptide(L)'
;MIAQISDLHVRQPGELIEGKVDTFACLSACADRINALPQRPDIVIASGDLADSGSPAEYRRIRSRLDQLTMPYYVMPGNHDSRAAMREVFGNTPALPTAAGQTHLQYAIELPELRVLCLDTLDEGKEGGWLCIDRLDWLQGQLAASARPTMLFLHHPPFDCGIPGMDAIKLGNPDALAGLLAAHANVIGLACGHVHRSVFTTWAGIPACICPSPAHQIHLDTRSGTPLSWTLEPGGFLLHSVDAERLTAHVVSGPTPLATPYE
;
A
#
# COMPACT_ATOMS: atom_id res chain seq x y z
N MET A 1 6.76 13.44 -5.60
CA MET A 1 7.22 12.11 -5.10
C MET A 1 6.24 11.56 -4.07
N ILE A 2 6.03 10.24 -4.06
CA ILE A 2 5.16 9.54 -3.10
C ILE A 2 5.99 8.47 -2.40
N ALA A 3 6.03 8.46 -1.06
CA ALA A 3 6.53 7.31 -0.33
C ALA A 3 5.36 6.35 -0.06
N GLN A 4 5.55 5.08 -0.41
CA GLN A 4 4.59 4.01 -0.13
C GLN A 4 5.16 3.10 0.95
N ILE A 5 4.43 2.94 2.03
CA ILE A 5 4.64 1.91 3.06
C ILE A 5 3.46 0.94 3.01
N SER A 6 3.67 -0.32 3.37
CA SER A 6 2.62 -1.34 3.31
C SER A 6 2.87 -2.44 4.33
N ASP A 7 1.84 -3.19 4.69
CA ASP A 7 1.99 -4.42 5.47
C ASP A 7 2.73 -4.18 6.80
N LEU A 8 2.21 -3.21 7.55
CA LEU A 8 2.80 -2.73 8.81
C LEU A 8 2.55 -3.73 9.95
N HIS A 9 1.39 -4.40 9.95
CA HIS A 9 0.95 -5.39 10.96
C HIS A 9 1.24 -4.98 12.40
N VAL A 10 0.95 -3.72 12.72
CA VAL A 10 1.21 -3.19 14.07
C VAL A 10 0.32 -3.88 15.08
N ARG A 11 0.93 -4.42 16.14
CA ARG A 11 0.28 -5.09 17.27
C ARG A 11 0.15 -4.18 18.49
N GLN A 12 -0.53 -4.69 19.51
CA GLN A 12 -0.61 -4.06 20.84
C GLN A 12 0.78 -3.90 21.46
N PRO A 13 0.96 -2.95 22.39
CA PRO A 13 2.22 -2.80 23.11
C PRO A 13 2.70 -4.09 23.78
N GLY A 14 3.95 -4.48 23.50
CA GLY A 14 4.57 -5.68 24.05
C GLY A 14 4.29 -6.96 23.26
N GLU A 15 3.42 -6.93 22.25
CA GLU A 15 3.18 -8.06 21.37
C GLU A 15 4.13 -8.05 20.16
N LEU A 16 4.63 -9.22 19.81
CA LEU A 16 5.53 -9.43 18.67
C LEU A 16 4.88 -10.37 17.66
N ILE A 17 5.11 -10.18 16.38
CA ILE A 17 4.81 -11.19 15.35
C ILE A 17 5.71 -12.40 15.62
N GLU A 18 5.10 -13.58 15.77
CA GLU A 18 5.78 -14.86 16.04
C GLU A 18 6.80 -14.78 17.20
N GLY A 19 6.56 -13.90 18.19
CA GLY A 19 7.45 -13.69 19.32
C GLY A 19 8.83 -13.09 18.95
N LYS A 20 8.98 -12.54 17.76
CA LYS A 20 10.28 -12.10 17.20
C LYS A 20 10.29 -10.68 16.66
N VAL A 21 9.22 -10.21 16.02
CA VAL A 21 9.23 -8.94 15.28
C VAL A 21 8.40 -7.89 16.00
N ASP A 22 9.05 -6.81 16.46
CA ASP A 22 8.37 -5.58 16.92
C ASP A 22 8.02 -4.72 15.69
N THR A 23 6.83 -4.92 15.17
CA THR A 23 6.35 -4.24 13.97
C THR A 23 6.17 -2.74 14.18
N PHE A 24 5.91 -2.29 15.41
CA PHE A 24 5.86 -0.86 15.71
C PHE A 24 7.25 -0.20 15.71
N ALA A 25 8.26 -0.91 16.19
CA ALA A 25 9.64 -0.44 16.08
C ALA A 25 10.07 -0.36 14.60
N CYS A 26 9.66 -1.34 13.77
CA CYS A 26 9.92 -1.32 12.33
C CYS A 26 9.22 -0.14 11.63
N LEU A 27 7.94 0.12 11.93
CA LEU A 27 7.22 1.31 11.45
C LEU A 27 7.93 2.60 11.89
N SER A 28 8.39 2.64 13.16
CA SER A 28 9.07 3.82 13.69
C SER A 28 10.36 4.12 12.94
N ALA A 29 11.19 3.12 12.73
CA ALA A 29 12.43 3.25 11.96
C ALA A 29 12.15 3.66 10.50
N CYS A 30 11.10 3.08 9.88
CA CYS A 30 10.69 3.43 8.52
C CYS A 30 10.26 4.90 8.41
N ALA A 31 9.41 5.37 9.33
CA ALA A 31 8.94 6.76 9.34
C ALA A 31 10.08 7.76 9.63
N ASP A 32 11.03 7.43 10.53
CA ASP A 32 12.23 8.24 10.75
C ASP A 32 13.06 8.35 9.47
N ARG A 33 13.21 7.25 8.75
CA ARG A 33 13.94 7.22 7.49
C ARG A 33 13.26 8.05 6.40
N ILE A 34 11.92 8.01 6.30
CA ILE A 34 11.16 8.86 5.36
C ILE A 34 11.38 10.34 5.69
N ASN A 35 11.30 10.71 6.98
CA ASN A 35 11.55 12.08 7.42
C ASN A 35 12.99 12.56 7.15
N ALA A 36 13.96 11.64 7.13
CA ALA A 36 15.37 11.91 6.89
C ALA A 36 15.78 11.89 5.42
N LEU A 37 14.86 11.64 4.49
CA LEU A 37 15.18 11.65 3.06
C LEU A 37 15.69 13.03 2.62
N PRO A 38 16.78 13.11 1.83
CA PRO A 38 17.33 14.38 1.33
C PRO A 38 16.29 15.20 0.53
N GLN A 39 15.45 14.52 -0.23
CA GLN A 39 14.31 15.10 -0.89
C GLN A 39 13.03 14.55 -0.25
N ARG A 40 12.27 15.44 0.39
CA ARG A 40 11.04 15.09 1.09
C ARG A 40 9.96 14.66 0.09
N PRO A 41 9.28 13.52 0.30
CA PRO A 41 8.08 13.16 -0.47
C PRO A 41 6.97 14.20 -0.27
N ASP A 42 6.11 14.35 -1.28
CA ASP A 42 4.92 15.21 -1.18
C ASP A 42 3.88 14.60 -0.24
N ILE A 43 3.76 13.27 -0.28
CA ILE A 43 2.84 12.50 0.57
C ILE A 43 3.42 11.12 0.90
N VAL A 44 2.86 10.49 1.95
CA VAL A 44 3.03 9.07 2.28
C VAL A 44 1.70 8.34 2.08
N ILE A 45 1.74 7.15 1.46
CA ILE A 45 0.58 6.26 1.37
C ILE A 45 0.89 4.97 2.11
N ALA A 46 0.07 4.65 3.12
CA ALA A 46 0.09 3.37 3.82
C ALA A 46 -0.95 2.45 3.17
N SER A 47 -0.47 1.51 2.33
CA SER A 47 -1.27 0.78 1.36
C SER A 47 -1.84 -0.55 1.87
N GLY A 48 -2.36 -0.56 3.09
CA GLY A 48 -3.10 -1.67 3.69
C GLY A 48 -2.27 -2.53 4.64
N ASP A 49 -2.97 -3.40 5.35
CA ASP A 49 -2.47 -4.23 6.46
C ASP A 49 -1.71 -3.39 7.49
N LEU A 50 -2.39 -2.32 7.93
CA LEU A 50 -1.83 -1.38 8.89
C LEU A 50 -1.75 -2.01 10.28
N ALA A 51 -2.88 -2.59 10.74
CA ALA A 51 -3.03 -3.30 11.98
C ALA A 51 -2.96 -4.81 11.75
N ASP A 52 -2.53 -5.57 12.74
CA ASP A 52 -2.48 -7.03 12.64
C ASP A 52 -3.85 -7.67 12.91
N SER A 53 -4.60 -7.15 13.87
CA SER A 53 -5.94 -7.63 14.24
C SER A 53 -7.08 -6.67 13.89
N GLY A 54 -6.77 -5.49 13.33
CA GLY A 54 -7.77 -4.49 12.98
C GLY A 54 -8.43 -3.79 14.18
N SER A 55 -7.79 -3.79 15.35
CA SER A 55 -8.34 -3.17 16.55
C SER A 55 -8.15 -1.65 16.59
N PRO A 56 -9.09 -0.87 17.17
CA PRO A 56 -8.91 0.58 17.32
C PRO A 56 -7.64 0.98 18.09
N ALA A 57 -7.19 0.13 19.02
CA ALA A 57 -5.99 0.42 19.80
C ALA A 57 -4.71 0.34 18.95
N GLU A 58 -4.62 -0.63 18.04
CA GLU A 58 -3.54 -0.72 17.07
C GLU A 58 -3.52 0.49 16.14
N TYR A 59 -4.69 0.90 15.60
CA TYR A 59 -4.77 2.10 14.76
C TYR A 59 -4.39 3.39 15.49
N ARG A 60 -4.77 3.56 16.78
CA ARG A 60 -4.32 4.72 17.55
C ARG A 60 -2.81 4.72 17.73
N ARG A 61 -2.20 3.55 17.91
CA ARG A 61 -0.75 3.39 17.98
C ARG A 61 -0.09 3.73 16.64
N ILE A 62 -0.60 3.23 15.53
CA ILE A 62 -0.14 3.56 14.18
C ILE A 62 -0.23 5.07 13.94
N ARG A 63 -1.40 5.66 14.20
CA ARG A 63 -1.64 7.08 14.03
C ARG A 63 -0.65 7.92 14.83
N SER A 64 -0.39 7.56 16.10
CA SER A 64 0.56 8.29 16.95
C SER A 64 1.95 8.39 16.35
N ARG A 65 2.32 7.41 15.51
CA ARG A 65 3.60 7.39 14.81
C ARG A 65 3.53 8.12 13.46
N LEU A 66 2.49 7.89 12.67
CA LEU A 66 2.31 8.56 11.37
C LEU A 66 2.10 10.07 11.52
N ASP A 67 1.47 10.53 12.60
CA ASP A 67 1.32 11.96 12.92
C ASP A 67 2.67 12.68 13.16
N GLN A 68 3.80 11.95 13.27
CA GLN A 68 5.15 12.51 13.37
C GLN A 68 5.84 12.66 12.00
N LEU A 69 5.21 12.22 10.92
CA LEU A 69 5.68 12.50 9.56
C LEU A 69 5.61 13.99 9.27
N THR A 70 6.63 14.51 8.57
CA THR A 70 6.71 15.94 8.23
C THR A 70 5.95 16.31 6.94
N MET A 71 5.29 15.34 6.32
CA MET A 71 4.42 15.49 5.14
C MET A 71 3.08 14.82 5.41
N PRO A 72 2.03 15.15 4.63
CA PRO A 72 0.75 14.47 4.72
C PRO A 72 0.88 12.96 4.48
N TYR A 73 0.08 12.17 5.18
CA TYR A 73 -0.05 10.75 4.94
C TYR A 73 -1.51 10.34 4.72
N TYR A 74 -1.70 9.22 4.04
CA TYR A 74 -3.00 8.65 3.72
C TYR A 74 -3.00 7.16 4.00
N VAL A 75 -4.14 6.64 4.47
CA VAL A 75 -4.28 5.25 4.87
C VAL A 75 -5.38 4.55 4.06
N MET A 76 -5.14 3.31 3.69
CA MET A 76 -6.13 2.48 3.01
C MET A 76 -6.14 1.07 3.63
N PRO A 77 -7.25 0.30 3.51
CA PRO A 77 -7.36 -1.00 4.15
C PRO A 77 -6.70 -2.11 3.33
N GLY A 78 -6.13 -3.09 4.05
CA GLY A 78 -5.81 -4.43 3.58
C GLY A 78 -6.73 -5.47 4.21
N ASN A 79 -6.40 -6.78 4.07
CA ASN A 79 -7.26 -7.86 4.56
C ASN A 79 -7.23 -8.03 6.10
N HIS A 80 -6.17 -7.59 6.77
CA HIS A 80 -6.10 -7.56 8.23
C HIS A 80 -6.83 -6.37 8.85
N ASP A 81 -7.23 -5.39 8.06
CA ASP A 81 -7.80 -4.15 8.54
C ASP A 81 -9.33 -4.23 8.73
N SER A 82 -9.84 -3.34 9.58
CA SER A 82 -11.27 -3.15 9.84
C SER A 82 -11.71 -1.77 9.38
N ARG A 83 -12.65 -1.70 8.41
CA ARG A 83 -13.23 -0.42 7.95
C ARG A 83 -13.82 0.38 9.10
N ALA A 84 -14.54 -0.28 10.03
CA ALA A 84 -15.17 0.37 11.15
C ALA A 84 -14.15 1.02 12.09
N ALA A 85 -13.11 0.28 12.47
CA ALA A 85 -12.08 0.77 13.37
C ALA A 85 -11.16 1.82 12.70
N MET A 86 -10.88 1.69 11.40
CA MET A 86 -10.19 2.75 10.64
C MET A 86 -10.99 4.04 10.60
N ARG A 87 -12.32 3.98 10.38
CA ARG A 87 -13.20 5.17 10.46
C ARG A 87 -13.22 5.79 11.84
N GLU A 88 -13.26 4.97 12.90
CA GLU A 88 -13.22 5.47 14.28
C GLU A 88 -11.97 6.31 14.53
N VAL A 89 -10.81 5.86 14.06
CA VAL A 89 -9.52 6.48 14.37
C VAL A 89 -9.12 7.56 13.35
N PHE A 90 -9.35 7.34 12.06
CA PHE A 90 -8.88 8.22 10.98
C PHE A 90 -10.00 9.00 10.28
N GLY A 91 -11.28 8.61 10.43
CA GLY A 91 -12.39 9.13 9.62
C GLY A 91 -12.65 10.64 9.73
N ASN A 92 -12.17 11.30 10.79
CA ASN A 92 -12.25 12.74 10.97
C ASN A 92 -10.89 13.45 10.75
N THR A 93 -10.00 12.82 10.01
CA THR A 93 -8.68 13.36 9.71
C THR A 93 -8.43 13.44 8.21
N PRO A 94 -7.49 14.27 7.75
CA PRO A 94 -7.09 14.28 6.33
C PRO A 94 -6.49 12.96 5.84
N ALA A 95 -6.08 12.06 6.75
CA ALA A 95 -5.44 10.79 6.42
C ALA A 95 -6.41 9.77 5.77
N LEU A 96 -7.72 9.94 5.96
CA LEU A 96 -8.76 9.08 5.36
C LEU A 96 -9.89 9.95 4.79
N PRO A 97 -9.69 10.61 3.64
CA PRO A 97 -10.61 11.59 3.09
C PRO A 97 -11.80 10.94 2.35
N THR A 98 -12.51 10.02 3.01
CA THR A 98 -13.69 9.37 2.46
C THR A 98 -14.93 10.27 2.64
N ALA A 99 -15.86 10.22 1.67
CA ALA A 99 -17.12 10.95 1.78
C ALA A 99 -17.99 10.42 2.93
N ALA A 100 -18.78 11.30 3.52
CA ALA A 100 -19.74 10.91 4.56
C ALA A 100 -20.74 9.88 4.01
N GLY A 101 -20.94 8.79 4.74
CA GLY A 101 -21.85 7.71 4.34
C GLY A 101 -21.29 6.74 3.27
N GLN A 102 -20.09 6.95 2.77
CA GLN A 102 -19.44 6.03 1.85
C GLN A 102 -19.14 4.69 2.54
N THR A 103 -19.56 3.58 1.95
CA THR A 103 -19.37 2.24 2.54
C THR A 103 -17.89 1.81 2.50
N HIS A 104 -17.23 2.01 1.39
CA HIS A 104 -15.85 1.59 1.16
C HIS A 104 -14.85 2.72 1.44
N LEU A 105 -13.62 2.37 1.86
CA LEU A 105 -12.57 3.34 2.19
C LEU A 105 -11.71 3.65 0.95
N GLN A 106 -12.35 4.17 -0.09
CA GLN A 106 -11.69 4.56 -1.34
C GLN A 106 -11.86 6.07 -1.60
N TYR A 107 -10.82 6.70 -2.14
CA TYR A 107 -10.78 8.15 -2.31
C TYR A 107 -9.75 8.57 -3.36
N ALA A 108 -9.83 9.82 -3.80
CA ALA A 108 -8.88 10.46 -4.69
C ALA A 108 -8.03 11.50 -3.94
N ILE A 109 -6.77 11.63 -4.33
CA ILE A 109 -5.85 12.67 -3.87
C ILE A 109 -5.38 13.43 -5.11
N GLU A 110 -5.51 14.74 -5.11
CA GLU A 110 -5.07 15.60 -6.19
C GLU A 110 -3.72 16.22 -5.86
N LEU A 111 -2.67 15.80 -6.54
CA LEU A 111 -1.35 16.43 -6.50
C LEU A 111 -1.17 17.36 -7.72
N PRO A 112 -0.21 18.28 -7.73
CA PRO A 112 -0.05 19.25 -8.84
C PRO A 112 -0.01 18.59 -10.23
N GLU A 113 0.75 17.52 -10.40
CA GLU A 113 0.98 16.85 -11.71
C GLU A 113 0.44 15.42 -11.78
N LEU A 114 -0.09 14.90 -10.70
CA LEU A 114 -0.52 13.51 -10.60
C LEU A 114 -1.82 13.42 -9.81
N ARG A 115 -2.71 12.57 -10.27
CA ARG A 115 -3.85 12.12 -9.50
C ARG A 115 -3.56 10.75 -8.90
N VAL A 116 -3.93 10.56 -7.64
CA VAL A 116 -3.81 9.26 -6.97
C VAL A 116 -5.20 8.77 -6.60
N LEU A 117 -5.51 7.53 -6.95
CA LEU A 117 -6.74 6.84 -6.56
C LEU A 117 -6.39 5.69 -5.63
N CYS A 118 -6.86 5.75 -4.40
CA CYS A 118 -6.74 4.69 -3.41
C CYS A 118 -8.01 3.83 -3.45
N LEU A 119 -7.86 2.54 -3.77
CA LEU A 119 -8.95 1.59 -3.92
C LEU A 119 -9.05 0.67 -2.71
N ASP A 120 -10.23 0.55 -2.16
CA ASP A 120 -10.54 -0.41 -1.10
C ASP A 120 -10.81 -1.79 -1.72
N THR A 121 -9.87 -2.72 -1.57
CA THR A 121 -10.00 -4.11 -2.05
C THR A 121 -10.36 -5.09 -0.95
N LEU A 122 -10.55 -4.64 0.30
CA LEU A 122 -10.92 -5.50 1.42
C LEU A 122 -12.23 -6.26 1.13
N ASP A 123 -12.22 -7.57 1.28
CA ASP A 123 -13.39 -8.45 1.35
C ASP A 123 -13.42 -9.04 2.77
N GLU A 124 -14.28 -8.46 3.64
CA GLU A 124 -14.24 -8.74 5.07
C GLU A 124 -14.37 -10.23 5.38
N GLY A 125 -13.45 -10.73 6.20
CA GLY A 125 -13.38 -12.15 6.57
C GLY A 125 -12.71 -13.04 5.55
N LYS A 126 -12.10 -12.49 4.50
CA LYS A 126 -11.31 -13.23 3.51
C LYS A 126 -9.89 -12.68 3.43
N GLU A 127 -8.94 -13.55 3.08
CA GLU A 127 -7.55 -13.17 2.86
C GLU A 127 -7.34 -12.50 1.50
N GLY A 128 -8.10 -12.92 0.48
CA GLY A 128 -8.05 -12.33 -0.87
C GLY A 128 -8.95 -11.10 -1.02
N GLY A 129 -8.59 -10.23 -1.96
CA GLY A 129 -9.32 -9.00 -2.24
C GLY A 129 -10.46 -9.18 -3.25
N TRP A 130 -11.38 -8.23 -3.25
CA TRP A 130 -12.48 -8.16 -4.22
C TRP A 130 -12.87 -6.72 -4.52
N LEU A 131 -13.24 -6.42 -5.77
CA LEU A 131 -13.85 -5.15 -6.15
C LEU A 131 -15.30 -5.38 -6.56
N CYS A 132 -16.27 -5.05 -5.70
CA CYS A 132 -17.68 -5.11 -6.04
C CYS A 132 -18.06 -4.02 -7.07
N ILE A 133 -19.28 -4.12 -7.61
CA ILE A 133 -19.76 -3.19 -8.64
C ILE A 133 -19.68 -1.73 -8.17
N ASP A 134 -20.06 -1.41 -6.93
CA ASP A 134 -20.05 -0.04 -6.42
C ASP A 134 -18.63 0.54 -6.39
N ARG A 135 -17.60 -0.29 -6.09
CA ARG A 135 -16.19 0.13 -6.10
C ARG A 135 -15.67 0.34 -7.52
N LEU A 136 -16.07 -0.52 -8.46
CA LEU A 136 -15.72 -0.39 -9.88
C LEU A 136 -16.42 0.82 -10.52
N ASP A 137 -17.71 1.05 -10.22
CA ASP A 137 -18.47 2.21 -10.70
C ASP A 137 -17.88 3.52 -10.18
N TRP A 138 -17.47 3.56 -8.89
CA TRP A 138 -16.76 4.70 -8.35
C TRP A 138 -15.44 4.95 -9.11
N LEU A 139 -14.63 3.91 -9.34
CA LEU A 139 -13.37 4.03 -10.09
C LEU A 139 -13.62 4.52 -11.51
N GLN A 140 -14.61 3.94 -12.22
CA GLN A 140 -15.02 4.38 -13.55
C GLN A 140 -15.38 5.87 -13.56
N GLY A 141 -16.18 6.32 -12.59
CA GLY A 141 -16.55 7.73 -12.46
C GLY A 141 -15.34 8.64 -12.21
N GLN A 142 -14.40 8.20 -11.37
CA GLN A 142 -13.18 8.95 -11.10
C GLN A 142 -12.28 9.08 -12.34
N LEU A 143 -12.11 7.99 -13.09
CA LEU A 143 -11.27 8.00 -14.30
C LEU A 143 -11.93 8.80 -15.44
N ALA A 144 -13.23 8.71 -15.60
CA ALA A 144 -13.98 9.49 -16.60
C ALA A 144 -13.98 11.01 -16.30
N ALA A 145 -13.87 11.41 -15.03
CA ALA A 145 -13.89 12.80 -14.61
C ALA A 145 -12.59 13.57 -14.89
N SER A 146 -11.48 12.89 -15.23
CA SER A 146 -10.18 13.53 -15.38
C SER A 146 -9.27 12.77 -16.33
N ALA A 147 -8.65 13.46 -17.27
CA ALA A 147 -7.62 12.95 -18.17
C ALA A 147 -6.18 13.09 -17.59
N ARG A 148 -6.04 13.56 -16.36
CA ARG A 148 -4.72 13.77 -15.73
C ARG A 148 -4.01 12.42 -15.51
N PRO A 149 -2.66 12.39 -15.58
CA PRO A 149 -1.90 11.22 -15.18
C PRO A 149 -2.38 10.70 -13.82
N THR A 150 -2.69 9.42 -13.75
CA THR A 150 -3.31 8.81 -12.57
C THR A 150 -2.53 7.58 -12.13
N MET A 151 -2.20 7.50 -10.84
CA MET A 151 -1.61 6.31 -10.22
C MET A 151 -2.63 5.65 -9.29
N LEU A 152 -2.78 4.32 -9.42
CA LEU A 152 -3.67 3.54 -8.58
C LEU A 152 -2.91 2.91 -7.43
N PHE A 153 -3.50 2.95 -6.24
CA PHE A 153 -3.04 2.19 -5.08
C PHE A 153 -4.16 1.24 -4.64
N LEU A 154 -3.82 -0.03 -4.46
CA LEU A 154 -4.70 -1.05 -3.92
C LEU A 154 -3.87 -2.04 -3.09
N HIS A 155 -4.49 -2.69 -2.09
CA HIS A 155 -3.73 -3.60 -1.26
C HIS A 155 -3.42 -4.90 -1.99
N HIS A 156 -4.45 -5.62 -2.47
CA HIS A 156 -4.28 -6.92 -3.13
C HIS A 156 -3.84 -6.74 -4.59
N PRO A 157 -2.71 -7.33 -5.01
CA PRO A 157 -2.26 -7.27 -6.40
C PRO A 157 -3.25 -7.97 -7.35
N PRO A 158 -3.51 -7.42 -8.55
CA PRO A 158 -4.36 -8.07 -9.54
C PRO A 158 -3.59 -9.05 -10.44
N PHE A 159 -2.34 -9.32 -10.14
CA PHE A 159 -1.44 -10.17 -10.92
C PHE A 159 -0.75 -11.20 -10.03
N ASP A 160 -0.21 -12.25 -10.65
CA ASP A 160 0.59 -13.25 -9.95
C ASP A 160 1.99 -12.69 -9.65
N CYS A 161 2.43 -12.84 -8.40
CA CYS A 161 3.77 -12.47 -7.97
C CYS A 161 4.78 -13.64 -8.10
N GLY A 162 4.31 -14.83 -8.45
CA GLY A 162 5.10 -16.04 -8.60
C GLY A 162 5.31 -16.82 -7.30
N ILE A 163 4.63 -16.44 -6.22
CA ILE A 163 4.57 -17.19 -4.96
C ILE A 163 3.17 -17.81 -4.86
N PRO A 164 3.00 -19.13 -5.15
CA PRO A 164 1.68 -19.71 -5.35
C PRO A 164 0.69 -19.52 -4.19
N GLY A 165 1.18 -19.50 -2.95
CA GLY A 165 0.33 -19.23 -1.79
C GLY A 165 -0.21 -17.80 -1.76
N MET A 166 0.57 -16.81 -2.18
CA MET A 166 0.12 -15.41 -2.29
C MET A 166 -0.74 -15.19 -3.53
N ASP A 167 -0.42 -15.87 -4.64
CA ASP A 167 -1.19 -15.79 -5.87
C ASP A 167 -2.62 -16.34 -5.69
N ALA A 168 -2.82 -17.28 -4.75
CA ALA A 168 -4.13 -17.82 -4.39
C ALA A 168 -5.04 -16.83 -3.65
N ILE A 169 -4.45 -15.81 -3.00
CA ILE A 169 -5.16 -14.80 -2.17
C ILE A 169 -5.01 -13.37 -2.70
N LYS A 170 -4.64 -13.21 -3.96
CA LYS A 170 -4.60 -11.92 -4.66
C LYS A 170 -6.00 -11.31 -4.86
N LEU A 171 -6.13 -10.26 -5.66
CA LEU A 171 -7.42 -9.73 -6.09
C LEU A 171 -8.20 -10.80 -6.87
N GLY A 172 -9.41 -11.16 -6.41
CA GLY A 172 -10.18 -12.28 -6.95
C GLY A 172 -10.88 -12.02 -8.29
N ASN A 173 -11.04 -10.75 -8.68
CA ASN A 173 -11.65 -10.36 -9.95
C ASN A 173 -10.79 -9.38 -10.77
N PRO A 174 -9.53 -9.74 -11.11
CA PRO A 174 -8.61 -8.86 -11.80
C PRO A 174 -9.09 -8.45 -13.21
N ASP A 175 -9.80 -9.34 -13.91
CA ASP A 175 -10.28 -9.06 -15.26
C ASP A 175 -11.30 -7.90 -15.31
N ALA A 176 -12.11 -7.72 -14.26
CA ALA A 176 -13.04 -6.60 -14.17
C ALA A 176 -12.28 -5.27 -14.07
N LEU A 177 -11.19 -5.23 -13.28
CA LEU A 177 -10.31 -4.06 -13.18
C LEU A 177 -9.56 -3.83 -14.51
N ALA A 178 -8.99 -4.87 -15.11
CA ALA A 178 -8.26 -4.77 -16.39
C ALA A 178 -9.17 -4.24 -17.52
N GLY A 179 -10.39 -4.75 -17.62
CA GLY A 179 -11.37 -4.29 -18.61
C GLY A 179 -11.72 -2.80 -18.46
N LEU A 180 -11.84 -2.33 -17.20
CA LEU A 180 -12.08 -0.92 -16.93
C LEU A 180 -10.87 -0.07 -17.32
N LEU A 181 -9.66 -0.47 -16.94
CA LEU A 181 -8.44 0.30 -17.20
C LEU A 181 -8.07 0.38 -18.69
N ALA A 182 -8.47 -0.59 -19.50
CA ALA A 182 -8.20 -0.60 -20.94
C ALA A 182 -8.74 0.63 -21.69
N ALA A 183 -9.77 1.30 -21.14
CA ALA A 183 -10.34 2.52 -21.70
C ALA A 183 -9.67 3.82 -21.20
N HIS A 184 -8.68 3.72 -20.30
CA HIS A 184 -8.13 4.86 -19.57
C HIS A 184 -6.60 4.91 -19.65
N ALA A 185 -6.07 5.39 -20.81
CA ALA A 185 -4.62 5.50 -21.07
C ALA A 185 -3.88 6.46 -20.12
N ASN A 186 -4.60 7.29 -19.38
CA ASN A 186 -4.04 8.20 -18.37
C ASN A 186 -3.66 7.50 -17.07
N VAL A 187 -3.95 6.20 -16.90
CA VAL A 187 -3.43 5.42 -15.77
C VAL A 187 -2.00 5.00 -16.06
N ILE A 188 -1.05 5.61 -15.38
CA ILE A 188 0.39 5.47 -15.64
C ILE A 188 1.10 4.49 -14.72
N GLY A 189 0.44 4.00 -13.68
CA GLY A 189 1.03 3.07 -12.72
C GLY A 189 0.03 2.49 -11.73
N LEU A 190 0.37 1.33 -11.20
CA LEU A 190 -0.38 0.60 -10.18
C LEU A 190 0.57 0.12 -9.09
N ALA A 191 0.24 0.38 -7.82
CA ALA A 191 1.05 -0.01 -6.67
C ALA A 191 0.22 -0.77 -5.64
N CYS A 192 0.77 -1.89 -5.16
CA CYS A 192 0.11 -2.82 -4.24
C CYS A 192 0.91 -3.05 -2.97
N GLY A 193 0.33 -3.76 -2.00
CA GLY A 193 0.95 -4.37 -0.83
C GLY A 193 0.76 -5.89 -0.82
N HIS A 194 0.37 -6.43 0.35
CA HIS A 194 -0.07 -7.79 0.58
C HIS A 194 1.01 -8.88 0.55
N VAL A 195 2.01 -8.75 -0.32
CA VAL A 195 3.03 -9.79 -0.52
C VAL A 195 4.29 -9.55 0.32
N HIS A 196 4.37 -8.41 0.99
CA HIS A 196 5.52 -7.98 1.81
C HIS A 196 6.87 -8.02 1.08
N ARG A 197 6.89 -8.11 -0.25
CA ARG A 197 8.12 -8.15 -1.06
C ARG A 197 8.07 -7.15 -2.21
N SER A 198 9.23 -6.65 -2.59
CA SER A 198 9.32 -5.85 -3.82
C SER A 198 9.15 -6.74 -5.04
N VAL A 199 8.09 -6.50 -5.79
CA VAL A 199 7.84 -7.15 -7.09
C VAL A 199 7.55 -6.06 -8.12
N PHE A 200 8.12 -6.19 -9.31
CA PHE A 200 7.89 -5.25 -10.42
C PHE A 200 7.47 -6.02 -11.66
N THR A 201 6.42 -5.57 -12.31
CA THR A 201 5.87 -6.21 -13.50
C THR A 201 5.14 -5.19 -14.38
N THR A 202 4.59 -5.67 -15.49
CA THR A 202 3.59 -4.95 -16.29
C THR A 202 2.30 -5.78 -16.26
N TRP A 203 1.19 -5.15 -15.86
CA TRP A 203 -0.10 -5.78 -15.84
C TRP A 203 -1.13 -4.92 -16.58
N ALA A 204 -1.95 -5.54 -17.45
CA ALA A 204 -2.90 -4.81 -18.31
C ALA A 204 -2.27 -3.65 -19.10
N GLY A 205 -0.99 -3.78 -19.50
CA GLY A 205 -0.24 -2.72 -20.19
C GLY A 205 0.29 -1.60 -19.31
N ILE A 206 0.07 -1.67 -17.98
CA ILE A 206 0.43 -0.62 -17.00
C ILE A 206 1.59 -1.12 -16.14
N PRO A 207 2.63 -0.29 -15.90
CA PRO A 207 3.66 -0.58 -14.91
C PRO A 207 3.04 -0.86 -13.55
N ALA A 208 3.38 -1.98 -12.93
CA ALA A 208 2.81 -2.40 -11.65
C ALA A 208 3.90 -2.84 -10.68
N CYS A 209 3.72 -2.57 -9.39
CA CYS A 209 4.65 -2.97 -8.36
C CYS A 209 3.96 -3.35 -7.05
N ILE A 210 4.68 -4.11 -6.23
CA ILE A 210 4.30 -4.45 -4.86
C ILE A 210 5.34 -3.84 -3.91
N CYS A 211 4.87 -3.18 -2.87
CA CYS A 211 5.69 -2.58 -1.83
C CYS A 211 6.14 -3.65 -0.82
N PRO A 212 7.40 -3.66 -0.39
CA PRO A 212 7.84 -4.52 0.69
C PRO A 212 7.30 -4.03 2.03
N SER A 213 7.16 -4.95 3.00
CA SER A 213 6.91 -4.59 4.40
C SER A 213 8.16 -3.95 5.03
N PRO A 214 8.03 -2.99 5.93
CA PRO A 214 9.16 -2.53 6.75
C PRO A 214 9.57 -3.54 7.83
N ALA A 215 8.75 -4.56 8.10
CA ALA A 215 8.92 -5.47 9.22
C ALA A 215 9.48 -6.84 8.79
N HIS A 216 8.70 -7.65 8.10
CA HIS A 216 9.08 -8.99 7.68
C HIS A 216 8.62 -9.24 6.25
N GLN A 217 9.27 -10.17 5.55
CA GLN A 217 8.99 -10.47 4.15
C GLN A 217 8.40 -11.87 4.02
N ILE A 218 7.48 -12.09 3.09
CA ILE A 218 7.11 -13.44 2.68
C ILE A 218 8.32 -14.09 2.02
N HIS A 219 8.67 -15.31 2.41
CA HIS A 219 9.80 -16.04 1.85
C HIS A 219 9.56 -16.32 0.36
N LEU A 220 10.57 -16.01 -0.47
CA LEU A 220 10.49 -16.27 -1.90
C LEU A 220 10.63 -17.77 -2.18
N ASP A 221 9.49 -18.44 -2.33
CA ASP A 221 9.41 -19.83 -2.75
C ASP A 221 8.38 -19.97 -3.88
N THR A 222 8.87 -20.26 -5.06
CA THR A 222 8.07 -20.38 -6.30
C THR A 222 7.55 -21.80 -6.55
N ARG A 223 7.80 -22.74 -5.64
CA ARG A 223 7.38 -24.15 -5.78
C ARG A 223 5.91 -24.31 -5.41
N SER A 224 5.17 -25.00 -6.26
CA SER A 224 3.76 -25.33 -5.97
C SER A 224 3.63 -26.27 -4.77
N GLY A 225 2.63 -26.03 -3.93
CA GLY A 225 2.34 -26.86 -2.75
C GLY A 225 3.24 -26.61 -1.54
N THR A 226 4.18 -25.66 -1.60
CA THR A 226 4.95 -25.25 -0.43
C THR A 226 4.10 -24.33 0.46
N PRO A 227 4.02 -24.56 1.78
CA PRO A 227 3.37 -23.66 2.70
C PRO A 227 4.01 -22.28 2.71
N LEU A 228 3.21 -21.21 2.86
CA LEU A 228 3.73 -19.87 3.06
C LEU A 228 4.62 -19.82 4.30
N SER A 229 5.71 -19.12 4.17
CA SER A 229 6.64 -18.84 5.26
C SER A 229 7.18 -17.41 5.12
N TRP A 230 7.80 -16.90 6.17
CA TRP A 230 8.32 -15.56 6.22
C TRP A 230 9.79 -15.52 6.63
N THR A 231 10.44 -14.40 6.36
CA THR A 231 11.87 -14.20 6.62
C THR A 231 12.13 -12.78 7.13
N LEU A 232 13.26 -12.58 7.80
CA LEU A 232 13.77 -11.29 8.26
C LEU A 232 14.74 -10.66 7.24
N GLU A 233 14.47 -10.81 5.96
CA GLU A 233 15.14 -10.00 4.94
C GLU A 233 14.93 -8.51 5.23
N PRO A 234 15.87 -7.63 4.84
CA PRO A 234 15.73 -6.19 5.12
C PRO A 234 14.41 -5.63 4.63
N GLY A 235 13.64 -5.09 5.55
CA GLY A 235 12.40 -4.38 5.26
C GLY A 235 12.64 -3.05 4.57
N GLY A 236 11.57 -2.42 4.07
CA GLY A 236 11.70 -1.16 3.35
C GLY A 236 10.38 -0.53 2.93
N PHE A 237 10.48 0.41 2.00
CA PHE A 237 9.37 1.09 1.38
C PHE A 237 9.69 1.43 -0.08
N LEU A 238 8.69 1.83 -0.86
CA LEU A 238 8.89 2.34 -2.21
C LEU A 238 8.84 3.87 -2.22
N LEU A 239 9.69 4.47 -3.06
CA LEU A 239 9.66 5.89 -3.36
C LEU A 239 9.34 6.05 -4.85
N HIS A 240 8.13 6.55 -5.15
CA HIS A 240 7.66 6.78 -6.50
C HIS A 240 7.90 8.24 -6.89
N SER A 241 8.45 8.44 -8.07
CA SER A 241 8.53 9.76 -8.71
C SER A 241 7.85 9.71 -10.08
N VAL A 242 7.13 10.77 -10.40
CA VAL A 242 6.51 10.95 -11.72
C VAL A 242 7.13 12.18 -12.36
N ASP A 243 7.60 12.04 -13.60
CA ASP A 243 8.14 13.10 -14.42
C ASP A 243 7.62 12.92 -15.86
N ALA A 244 6.85 13.90 -16.34
CA ALA A 244 6.27 13.89 -17.68
C ALA A 244 5.62 12.53 -18.04
N GLU A 245 4.74 12.01 -17.17
CA GLU A 245 4.05 10.72 -17.30
C GLU A 245 4.94 9.47 -17.14
N ARG A 246 6.24 9.64 -16.90
CA ARG A 246 7.14 8.53 -16.60
C ARG A 246 7.14 8.24 -15.10
N LEU A 247 6.72 7.04 -14.73
CA LEU A 247 6.80 6.53 -13.36
C LEU A 247 8.16 5.86 -13.12
N THR A 248 8.85 6.26 -12.05
CA THR A 248 10.04 5.58 -11.53
C THR A 248 9.76 5.16 -10.08
N ALA A 249 10.09 3.93 -9.72
CA ALA A 249 9.98 3.43 -8.36
C ALA A 249 11.35 2.98 -7.84
N HIS A 250 11.75 3.51 -6.69
CA HIS A 250 12.97 3.11 -5.99
C HIS A 250 12.61 2.27 -4.76
N VAL A 251 13.31 1.15 -4.57
CA VAL A 251 13.26 0.39 -3.32
C VAL A 251 14.21 1.03 -2.32
N VAL A 252 13.70 1.41 -1.16
CA VAL A 252 14.48 1.96 -0.06
C VAL A 252 14.47 0.94 1.08
N SER A 253 15.50 0.10 1.18
CA SER A 253 15.58 -1.02 2.12
C SER A 253 16.78 -0.91 3.08
N GLY A 254 16.72 -1.64 4.20
CA GLY A 254 17.78 -1.71 5.21
C GLY A 254 18.01 -0.40 5.98
N PRO A 255 19.08 -0.30 6.78
CA PRO A 255 19.44 0.90 7.53
C PRO A 255 19.84 2.04 6.57
N THR A 256 19.73 3.28 7.05
CA THR A 256 20.18 4.46 6.26
C THR A 256 21.69 4.41 6.07
N PRO A 257 22.21 4.22 4.85
CA PRO A 257 23.64 4.25 4.61
C PRO A 257 24.16 5.70 4.66
N LEU A 258 25.42 5.84 5.05
CA LEU A 258 26.14 7.09 4.83
C LEU A 258 26.44 7.22 3.32
N ALA A 259 26.04 8.33 2.72
CA ALA A 259 26.40 8.62 1.33
C ALA A 259 27.89 8.96 1.24
N THR A 260 28.60 8.24 0.36
CA THR A 260 30.00 8.54 0.02
C THR A 260 30.03 9.06 -1.42
N PRO A 261 30.49 10.30 -1.67
CA PRO A 261 30.61 10.82 -3.04
C PRO A 261 31.56 9.94 -3.86
N TYR A 262 31.29 9.81 -5.13
CA TYR A 262 32.29 9.29 -6.09
C TYR A 262 33.36 10.35 -6.29
N GLU A 263 34.63 9.95 -6.30
CA GLU A 263 35.78 10.80 -6.65
C GLU A 263 35.86 11.01 -8.17
#